data_57c94c8dc30e4cc6eddc9e9f4d1e3d17
#
_entry.id   57c94c8dc30e4cc6eddc9e9f4d1e3d17
#
_cell.length_a   1.000
_cell.length_b   1.000
_cell.length_c   1.000
_cell.angle_alpha   90.00
_cell.angle_beta   90.00
_cell.angle_gamma   90.00
#
_symmetry.space_group_name_H-M   'P 1'
#
loop_
_entity.id
_entity.type
_entity.pdbx_description
1 polymer ?
#
loop_
_entity_poly.entity_id
_entity_poly.type
_entity_poly.pdbx_seq_one_letter_code
_entity_poly.pdbx_strand_id
1 'polypeptide(L)'
;MSQLPFLPFSKPTIDEATIAAVGDVLRSGWITSGPKVQAFEAQLSEYFGGRPVRTFNSGTCTMEIALRIAGIGPGDEVITTPISWVATANVILEVGATPVFADIDPITRNIDLDQLEAAITPRTKAIIPVYLAGLPVDMSRLYAIAKKHGLRIVEDAAQALGSGWNGQRIGSTGDFVSFSFQANKNVTSSEGGCLVLNNDEEVRLAQKYRLQGVTRSGFDGLDVDVLGGKFNMTDVAATIGLGQFAHIEAITAHRRELARHYFACFGADFEAQYGAQLPPADFENSNWHLFQLVLPERQDGQPARATFMEQMQALGIGIGYHYPPIHLLSLYRERGFKEGMFPVAERVGRLIVSLPMFTAMTKADVERSVAAVKAVLKP
;
A
#
# COMPACT_ATOMS: atom_id res chain seq x y z
N MET A 1 18.76 -35.90 0.36
CA MET A 1 17.65 -35.13 0.94
C MET A 1 17.03 -34.36 -0.19
N SER A 2 15.74 -34.53 -0.52
CA SER A 2 15.07 -33.73 -1.54
C SER A 2 15.09 -32.28 -1.07
N GLN A 3 15.65 -31.38 -1.87
CA GLN A 3 15.58 -29.94 -1.58
C GLN A 3 14.09 -29.54 -1.53
N LEU A 4 13.67 -28.92 -0.44
CA LEU A 4 12.33 -28.33 -0.35
C LEU A 4 12.16 -27.30 -1.47
N PRO A 5 10.97 -27.17 -2.05
CA PRO A 5 10.72 -26.18 -3.11
C PRO A 5 11.01 -24.77 -2.62
N PHE A 6 11.42 -23.88 -3.54
CA PHE A 6 11.64 -22.47 -3.24
C PHE A 6 10.36 -21.84 -2.68
N LEU A 7 10.46 -21.17 -1.53
CA LEU A 7 9.37 -20.41 -0.92
C LEU A 7 9.44 -18.97 -1.41
N PRO A 8 8.54 -18.53 -2.32
CA PRO A 8 8.58 -17.17 -2.83
C PRO A 8 8.20 -16.15 -1.76
N PHE A 9 8.64 -14.91 -1.92
CA PHE A 9 8.23 -13.80 -1.05
C PHE A 9 6.71 -13.55 -1.09
N SER A 10 6.11 -13.61 -2.27
CA SER A 10 4.68 -13.44 -2.50
C SER A 10 4.20 -14.30 -3.66
N LYS A 11 2.97 -14.78 -3.58
CA LYS A 11 2.32 -15.54 -4.65
C LYS A 11 0.82 -15.31 -4.57
N PRO A 12 0.18 -14.75 -5.61
CA PRO A 12 -1.28 -14.66 -5.65
C PRO A 12 -1.91 -16.06 -5.78
N THR A 13 -3.08 -16.22 -5.21
CA THR A 13 -3.89 -17.44 -5.33
C THR A 13 -5.20 -17.07 -6.01
N ILE A 14 -5.44 -17.58 -7.21
CA ILE A 14 -6.66 -17.37 -7.99
C ILE A 14 -7.36 -18.72 -8.12
N ASP A 15 -8.63 -18.79 -7.71
CA ASP A 15 -9.40 -20.02 -7.75
C ASP A 15 -9.99 -20.28 -9.16
N GLU A 16 -10.39 -21.53 -9.40
CA GLU A 16 -10.92 -21.98 -10.68
C GLU A 16 -12.26 -21.28 -11.04
N ALA A 17 -13.05 -20.90 -10.03
CA ALA A 17 -14.30 -20.16 -10.27
C ALA A 17 -14.00 -18.77 -10.85
N THR A 18 -13.00 -18.09 -10.32
CA THR A 18 -12.52 -16.80 -10.84
C THR A 18 -11.96 -16.94 -12.26
N ILE A 19 -11.17 -18.01 -12.52
CA ILE A 19 -10.62 -18.30 -13.87
C ILE A 19 -11.76 -18.51 -14.87
N ALA A 20 -12.76 -19.30 -14.51
CA ALA A 20 -13.93 -19.54 -15.35
C ALA A 20 -14.71 -18.26 -15.64
N ALA A 21 -14.93 -17.41 -14.61
CA ALA A 21 -15.62 -16.13 -14.73
C ALA A 21 -14.88 -15.14 -15.66
N VAL A 22 -13.56 -15.13 -15.63
CA VAL A 22 -12.74 -14.35 -16.59
C VAL A 22 -12.94 -14.88 -18.01
N GLY A 23 -12.97 -16.22 -18.18
CA GLY A 23 -13.27 -16.84 -19.47
C GLY A 23 -14.62 -16.41 -20.03
N ASP A 24 -15.65 -16.29 -19.18
CA ASP A 24 -16.98 -15.83 -19.58
C ASP A 24 -17.00 -14.35 -19.99
N VAL A 25 -16.25 -13.49 -19.28
CA VAL A 25 -16.09 -12.08 -19.69
C VAL A 25 -15.44 -12.00 -21.07
N LEU A 26 -14.39 -12.78 -21.34
CA LEU A 26 -13.74 -12.80 -22.65
C LEU A 26 -14.70 -13.28 -23.77
N ARG A 27 -15.53 -14.30 -23.50
CA ARG A 27 -16.54 -14.81 -24.46
C ARG A 27 -17.65 -13.80 -24.73
N SER A 28 -18.01 -12.99 -23.73
CA SER A 28 -19.06 -11.96 -23.86
C SER A 28 -18.68 -10.84 -24.83
N GLY A 29 -17.40 -10.64 -25.09
CA GLY A 29 -16.87 -9.52 -25.85
C GLY A 29 -16.87 -8.18 -25.10
N TRP A 30 -17.46 -8.10 -23.91
CA TRP A 30 -17.44 -6.89 -23.08
C TRP A 30 -16.23 -6.92 -22.14
N ILE A 31 -15.06 -6.51 -22.65
CA ILE A 31 -13.77 -6.69 -21.97
C ILE A 31 -13.22 -5.41 -21.31
N THR A 32 -13.75 -4.23 -21.65
CA THR A 32 -13.42 -2.95 -21.02
C THR A 32 -14.40 -2.61 -19.91
N SER A 33 -14.41 -1.37 -19.39
CA SER A 33 -15.28 -0.99 -18.27
C SER A 33 -16.75 -1.24 -18.57
N GLY A 34 -17.41 -2.01 -17.72
CA GLY A 34 -18.80 -2.43 -17.91
C GLY A 34 -19.43 -2.99 -16.63
N PRO A 35 -20.27 -4.04 -16.75
CA PRO A 35 -21.03 -4.59 -15.64
C PRO A 35 -20.18 -5.14 -14.50
N LYS A 36 -19.00 -5.72 -14.78
CA LYS A 36 -18.12 -6.25 -13.74
C LYS A 36 -17.44 -5.16 -12.93
N VAL A 37 -17.04 -4.08 -13.60
CA VAL A 37 -16.55 -2.87 -12.92
C VAL A 37 -17.61 -2.31 -11.98
N GLN A 38 -18.86 -2.16 -12.45
CA GLN A 38 -19.98 -1.66 -11.64
C GLN A 38 -20.25 -2.58 -10.42
N ALA A 39 -20.27 -3.90 -10.64
CA ALA A 39 -20.46 -4.87 -9.56
C ALA A 39 -19.34 -4.80 -8.52
N PHE A 40 -18.09 -4.63 -8.95
CA PHE A 40 -16.95 -4.51 -8.03
C PHE A 40 -17.00 -3.19 -7.25
N GLU A 41 -17.32 -2.07 -7.89
CA GLU A 41 -17.53 -0.78 -7.22
C GLU A 41 -18.65 -0.86 -6.17
N ALA A 42 -19.75 -1.57 -6.47
CA ALA A 42 -20.86 -1.77 -5.54
C ALA A 42 -20.47 -2.60 -4.32
N GLN A 43 -19.75 -3.72 -4.50
CA GLN A 43 -19.26 -4.54 -3.39
C GLN A 43 -18.26 -3.78 -2.51
N LEU A 44 -17.35 -3.02 -3.12
CA LEU A 44 -16.41 -2.17 -2.38
C LEU A 44 -17.14 -1.08 -1.60
N SER A 45 -18.15 -0.44 -2.20
CA SER A 45 -18.97 0.57 -1.53
C SER A 45 -19.70 -0.02 -0.31
N GLU A 46 -20.33 -1.17 -0.46
CA GLU A 46 -20.96 -1.89 0.66
C GLU A 46 -19.97 -2.18 1.79
N TYR A 47 -18.79 -2.70 1.42
CA TYR A 47 -17.72 -3.02 2.38
C TYR A 47 -17.23 -1.80 3.17
N PHE A 48 -17.20 -0.62 2.55
CA PHE A 48 -16.82 0.64 3.17
C PHE A 48 -18.01 1.43 3.74
N GLY A 49 -19.11 0.75 4.08
CA GLY A 49 -20.25 1.36 4.78
C GLY A 49 -21.10 2.26 3.90
N GLY A 50 -21.18 1.99 2.60
CA GLY A 50 -21.97 2.74 1.64
C GLY A 50 -21.29 3.97 1.05
N ARG A 51 -20.02 4.22 1.36
CA ARG A 51 -19.26 5.32 0.74
C ARG A 51 -19.11 5.09 -0.76
N PRO A 52 -19.16 6.15 -1.58
CA PRO A 52 -18.95 6.01 -3.02
C PRO A 52 -17.53 5.50 -3.34
N VAL A 53 -17.42 4.54 -4.24
CA VAL A 53 -16.14 3.99 -4.71
C VAL A 53 -16.06 4.07 -6.23
N ARG A 54 -14.88 4.38 -6.77
CA ARG A 54 -14.55 4.22 -8.18
C ARG A 54 -13.28 3.43 -8.35
N THR A 55 -13.29 2.48 -9.28
CA THR A 55 -12.14 1.63 -9.61
C THR A 55 -11.33 2.21 -10.76
N PHE A 56 -10.03 1.92 -10.73
CA PHE A 56 -9.02 2.45 -11.64
C PHE A 56 -8.03 1.36 -12.02
N ASN A 57 -7.19 1.63 -13.02
CA ASN A 57 -6.17 0.69 -13.47
C ASN A 57 -4.94 0.57 -12.55
N SER A 58 -4.80 1.41 -11.53
CA SER A 58 -3.74 1.32 -10.52
C SER A 58 -4.08 2.10 -9.26
N GLY A 59 -3.45 1.75 -8.11
CA GLY A 59 -3.49 2.58 -6.91
C GLY A 59 -2.74 3.91 -7.07
N THR A 60 -1.76 3.99 -7.94
CA THR A 60 -1.00 5.22 -8.22
C THR A 60 -1.93 6.31 -8.76
N CYS A 61 -2.68 6.02 -9.82
CA CYS A 61 -3.58 7.02 -10.41
C CYS A 61 -4.75 7.40 -9.48
N THR A 62 -5.15 6.55 -8.53
CA THR A 62 -6.17 6.94 -7.54
C THR A 62 -5.69 8.07 -6.63
N MET A 63 -4.43 8.04 -6.19
CA MET A 63 -3.84 9.11 -5.40
C MET A 63 -3.66 10.40 -6.22
N GLU A 64 -3.18 10.29 -7.46
CA GLU A 64 -3.08 11.43 -8.38
C GLU A 64 -4.45 12.10 -8.58
N ILE A 65 -5.49 11.31 -8.84
CA ILE A 65 -6.84 11.81 -9.06
C ILE A 65 -7.40 12.44 -7.77
N ALA A 66 -7.15 11.85 -6.60
CA ALA A 66 -7.55 12.43 -5.32
C ALA A 66 -6.94 13.83 -5.11
N LEU A 67 -5.64 14.00 -5.40
CA LEU A 67 -4.98 15.32 -5.34
C LEU A 67 -5.60 16.31 -6.34
N ARG A 68 -5.90 15.90 -7.56
CA ARG A 68 -6.57 16.74 -8.57
C ARG A 68 -7.98 17.15 -8.14
N ILE A 69 -8.76 16.23 -7.57
CA ILE A 69 -10.10 16.51 -7.03
C ILE A 69 -10.00 17.48 -5.84
N ALA A 70 -8.98 17.34 -5.01
CA ALA A 70 -8.70 18.26 -3.90
C ALA A 70 -8.22 19.66 -4.35
N GLY A 71 -7.99 19.87 -5.66
CA GLY A 71 -7.50 21.12 -6.21
C GLY A 71 -6.02 21.39 -5.95
N ILE A 72 -5.24 20.36 -5.64
CA ILE A 72 -3.81 20.44 -5.36
C ILE A 72 -3.03 20.59 -6.67
N GLY A 73 -2.07 21.51 -6.70
CA GLY A 73 -1.30 21.80 -7.91
C GLY A 73 -0.04 22.62 -7.66
N PRO A 74 0.45 23.33 -8.72
CA PRO A 74 1.67 24.13 -8.64
C PRO A 74 1.60 25.20 -7.53
N GLY A 75 2.66 25.26 -6.70
CA GLY A 75 2.75 26.16 -5.56
C GLY A 75 2.31 25.56 -4.23
N ASP A 76 1.56 24.46 -4.27
CA ASP A 76 1.14 23.71 -3.07
C ASP A 76 2.23 22.74 -2.60
N GLU A 77 2.19 22.44 -1.31
CA GLU A 77 2.99 21.41 -0.67
C GLU A 77 2.10 20.28 -0.18
N VAL A 78 2.60 19.03 -0.35
CA VAL A 78 1.95 17.82 0.16
C VAL A 78 2.95 17.07 1.03
N ILE A 79 2.58 16.81 2.29
CA ILE A 79 3.44 16.10 3.24
C ILE A 79 3.23 14.59 3.08
N THR A 80 4.34 13.83 3.05
CA THR A 80 4.32 12.36 3.05
C THR A 80 5.56 11.79 3.75
N THR A 81 5.66 10.46 3.79
CA THR A 81 6.77 9.71 4.40
C THR A 81 7.90 9.44 3.40
N PRO A 82 9.17 9.44 3.84
CA PRO A 82 10.29 9.00 3.00
C PRO A 82 10.36 7.47 2.82
N ILE A 83 9.59 6.66 3.58
CA ILE A 83 9.54 5.19 3.46
C ILE A 83 8.19 4.77 2.90
N SER A 84 8.15 4.58 1.59
CA SER A 84 7.00 4.06 0.84
C SER A 84 7.45 3.56 -0.52
N TRP A 85 6.53 2.95 -1.27
CA TRP A 85 6.69 2.84 -2.71
C TRP A 85 6.71 4.24 -3.33
N VAL A 86 7.61 4.44 -4.28
CA VAL A 86 7.89 5.77 -4.85
C VAL A 86 6.67 6.48 -5.45
N ALA A 87 5.62 5.74 -5.84
CA ALA A 87 4.38 6.29 -6.37
C ALA A 87 3.76 7.34 -5.43
N THR A 88 3.81 7.13 -4.11
CA THR A 88 3.26 8.06 -3.10
C THR A 88 3.82 9.48 -3.24
N ALA A 89 5.10 9.60 -3.55
CA ALA A 89 5.73 10.91 -3.75
C ALA A 89 5.70 11.38 -5.21
N ASN A 90 5.73 10.44 -6.19
CA ASN A 90 5.66 10.79 -7.61
C ASN A 90 4.35 11.47 -7.96
N VAL A 91 3.20 11.02 -7.44
CA VAL A 91 1.89 11.62 -7.74
C VAL A 91 1.80 13.08 -7.30
N ILE A 92 2.56 13.48 -6.27
CA ILE A 92 2.66 14.89 -5.85
C ILE A 92 3.34 15.72 -6.95
N LEU A 93 4.43 15.18 -7.51
CA LEU A 93 5.13 15.83 -8.63
C LEU A 93 4.27 15.84 -9.91
N GLU A 94 3.51 14.79 -10.18
CA GLU A 94 2.64 14.65 -11.35
C GLU A 94 1.52 15.70 -11.37
N VAL A 95 1.02 16.13 -10.22
CA VAL A 95 0.07 17.24 -10.14
C VAL A 95 0.74 18.61 -10.08
N GLY A 96 2.08 18.67 -10.13
CA GLY A 96 2.86 19.92 -10.09
C GLY A 96 3.09 20.47 -8.68
N ALA A 97 2.68 19.78 -7.64
CA ALA A 97 2.91 20.16 -6.25
C ALA A 97 4.32 19.76 -5.77
N THR A 98 4.71 20.26 -4.61
CA THR A 98 6.01 19.98 -4.01
C THR A 98 5.87 18.92 -2.90
N PRO A 99 6.55 17.77 -2.99
CA PRO A 99 6.59 16.80 -1.90
C PRO A 99 7.41 17.34 -0.73
N VAL A 100 6.86 17.24 0.47
CA VAL A 100 7.54 17.52 1.73
C VAL A 100 7.60 16.20 2.51
N PHE A 101 8.80 15.75 2.90
CA PHE A 101 8.92 14.54 3.69
C PHE A 101 8.98 14.88 5.17
N ALA A 102 8.33 14.05 6.00
CA ALA A 102 8.50 13.99 7.44
C ALA A 102 9.04 12.62 7.83
N ASP A 103 10.00 12.55 8.76
CA ASP A 103 10.64 11.29 9.15
C ASP A 103 9.62 10.32 9.75
N ILE A 104 10.03 9.10 10.01
CA ILE A 104 9.18 8.00 10.47
C ILE A 104 9.37 7.72 11.96
N ASP A 105 8.35 7.16 12.58
CA ASP A 105 8.46 6.50 13.87
C ASP A 105 9.27 5.21 13.73
N PRO A 106 10.31 4.98 14.56
CA PRO A 106 11.22 3.84 14.41
C PRO A 106 10.56 2.48 14.71
N ILE A 107 9.43 2.46 15.39
CA ILE A 107 8.73 1.24 15.81
C ILE A 107 7.68 0.87 14.76
N THR A 108 6.74 1.77 14.46
CA THR A 108 5.66 1.54 13.50
C THR A 108 6.14 1.66 12.06
N ARG A 109 7.22 2.43 11.82
CA ARG A 109 7.79 2.73 10.50
C ARG A 109 6.84 3.56 9.62
N ASN A 110 5.72 3.98 10.17
CA ASN A 110 4.83 4.97 9.58
C ASN A 110 5.35 6.39 9.86
N ILE A 111 4.78 7.37 9.17
CA ILE A 111 5.13 8.78 9.35
C ILE A 111 5.01 9.19 10.83
N ASP A 112 6.02 9.85 11.37
CA ASP A 112 5.98 10.44 12.71
C ASP A 112 5.10 11.68 12.70
N LEU A 113 4.04 11.69 13.51
CA LEU A 113 3.04 12.74 13.51
C LEU A 113 3.53 14.05 14.16
N ASP A 114 4.57 14.02 15.01
CA ASP A 114 5.21 15.23 15.53
C ASP A 114 6.06 15.88 14.42
N GLN A 115 6.83 15.09 13.69
CA GLN A 115 7.61 15.55 12.54
C GLN A 115 6.70 16.05 11.42
N LEU A 116 5.58 15.35 11.17
CA LEU A 116 4.58 15.77 10.21
C LEU A 116 4.00 17.16 10.56
N GLU A 117 3.55 17.36 11.81
CA GLU A 117 2.96 18.63 12.22
C GLU A 117 3.98 19.78 12.18
N ALA A 118 5.24 19.50 12.54
CA ALA A 118 6.34 20.46 12.47
C ALA A 118 6.71 20.85 11.02
N ALA A 119 6.43 19.99 10.04
CA ALA A 119 6.71 20.25 8.62
C ALA A 119 5.61 21.10 7.91
N ILE A 120 4.50 21.40 8.57
CA ILE A 120 3.40 22.17 7.99
C ILE A 120 3.80 23.62 7.77
N THR A 121 3.56 24.12 6.55
CA THR A 121 3.74 25.52 6.14
C THR A 121 2.43 26.11 5.63
N PRO A 122 2.35 27.42 5.36
CA PRO A 122 1.17 28.02 4.72
C PRO A 122 0.86 27.48 3.31
N ARG A 123 1.84 26.85 2.64
CA ARG A 123 1.67 26.21 1.34
C ARG A 123 1.18 24.76 1.44
N THR A 124 1.26 24.14 2.61
CA THR A 124 0.77 22.77 2.80
C THR A 124 -0.75 22.73 2.60
N LYS A 125 -1.21 21.85 1.72
CA LYS A 125 -2.63 21.66 1.39
C LYS A 125 -3.14 20.25 1.65
N ALA A 126 -2.26 19.28 1.63
CA ALA A 126 -2.65 17.88 1.86
C ALA A 126 -1.55 17.09 2.57
N ILE A 127 -1.96 15.94 3.11
CA ILE A 127 -1.11 14.91 3.68
C ILE A 127 -1.42 13.60 2.95
N ILE A 128 -0.37 12.87 2.55
CA ILE A 128 -0.49 11.48 2.09
C ILE A 128 0.16 10.58 3.15
N PRO A 129 -0.58 10.12 4.18
CA PRO A 129 -0.10 9.10 5.09
C PRO A 129 -0.04 7.77 4.36
N VAL A 130 0.95 6.93 4.72
CA VAL A 130 1.06 5.57 4.18
C VAL A 130 0.82 4.58 5.31
N TYR A 131 0.01 3.57 5.06
CA TYR A 131 -0.23 2.49 6.02
C TYR A 131 0.70 1.32 5.70
N LEU A 132 1.99 1.52 6.06
CA LEU A 132 3.07 0.59 5.70
C LEU A 132 2.81 -0.80 6.29
N ALA A 133 3.03 -1.83 5.49
CA ALA A 133 2.80 -3.23 5.83
C ALA A 133 1.36 -3.57 6.25
N GLY A 134 0.42 -2.64 6.05
CA GLY A 134 -0.98 -2.77 6.43
C GLY A 134 -1.30 -2.28 7.85
N LEU A 135 -0.35 -1.64 8.52
CA LEU A 135 -0.56 -1.01 9.83
C LEU A 135 -0.95 0.47 9.64
N PRO A 136 -2.15 0.91 10.03
CA PRO A 136 -2.52 2.32 9.98
C PRO A 136 -1.65 3.18 10.91
N VAL A 137 -1.53 4.46 10.59
CA VAL A 137 -1.02 5.47 11.54
C VAL A 137 -2.06 5.70 12.64
N ASP A 138 -1.70 6.45 13.70
CA ASP A 138 -2.74 6.98 14.61
C ASP A 138 -3.65 7.94 13.86
N MET A 139 -4.74 7.39 13.31
CA MET A 139 -5.69 8.14 12.50
C MET A 139 -6.41 9.22 13.30
N SER A 140 -6.66 8.99 14.59
CA SER A 140 -7.32 9.96 15.45
C SER A 140 -6.50 11.24 15.55
N ARG A 141 -5.20 11.09 15.78
CA ARG A 141 -4.26 12.21 15.86
C ARG A 141 -4.01 12.84 14.49
N LEU A 142 -3.85 12.03 13.45
CA LEU A 142 -3.67 12.51 12.08
C LEU A 142 -4.81 13.42 11.64
N TYR A 143 -6.06 12.98 11.82
CA TYR A 143 -7.24 13.77 11.46
C TYR A 143 -7.43 15.01 12.35
N ALA A 144 -7.01 14.97 13.61
CA ALA A 144 -6.99 16.14 14.47
C ALA A 144 -6.00 17.21 13.94
N ILE A 145 -4.80 16.80 13.52
CA ILE A 145 -3.80 17.69 12.90
C ILE A 145 -4.35 18.27 11.60
N ALA A 146 -4.87 17.44 10.71
CA ALA A 146 -5.42 17.89 9.43
C ALA A 146 -6.56 18.91 9.62
N LYS A 147 -7.47 18.64 10.56
CA LYS A 147 -8.56 19.57 10.90
C LYS A 147 -8.05 20.90 11.46
N LYS A 148 -7.06 20.86 12.35
CA LYS A 148 -6.44 22.05 12.95
C LYS A 148 -5.84 22.98 11.90
N HIS A 149 -5.24 22.41 10.87
CA HIS A 149 -4.52 23.14 9.82
C HIS A 149 -5.31 23.29 8.51
N GLY A 150 -6.55 22.77 8.43
CA GLY A 150 -7.40 22.84 7.23
C GLY A 150 -6.86 22.05 6.04
N LEU A 151 -6.24 20.90 6.28
CA LEU A 151 -5.59 20.07 5.27
C LEU A 151 -6.50 18.92 4.79
N ARG A 152 -6.39 18.58 3.50
CA ARG A 152 -6.97 17.35 2.95
C ARG A 152 -6.08 16.14 3.29
N ILE A 153 -6.67 14.96 3.36
CA ILE A 153 -5.94 13.71 3.53
C ILE A 153 -6.22 12.79 2.33
N VAL A 154 -5.15 12.25 1.74
CA VAL A 154 -5.21 11.17 0.76
C VAL A 154 -4.52 9.96 1.37
N GLU A 155 -5.30 9.06 1.97
CA GLU A 155 -4.75 7.87 2.61
C GLU A 155 -4.17 6.91 1.57
N ASP A 156 -2.84 6.71 1.57
CA ASP A 156 -2.22 5.62 0.82
C ASP A 156 -2.42 4.31 1.60
N ALA A 157 -3.59 3.73 1.39
CA ALA A 157 -4.01 2.46 1.95
C ALA A 157 -3.72 1.27 1.01
N ALA A 158 -2.78 1.44 0.04
CA ALA A 158 -2.43 0.42 -0.94
C ALA A 158 -2.04 -0.93 -0.32
N GLN A 159 -1.66 -0.97 0.95
CA GLN A 159 -1.31 -2.15 1.71
C GLN A 159 -2.31 -2.48 2.82
N ALA A 160 -3.40 -1.71 2.97
CA ALA A 160 -4.25 -1.74 4.17
C ALA A 160 -5.70 -2.21 3.92
N LEU A 161 -5.99 -2.85 2.78
CA LEU A 161 -7.31 -3.44 2.57
C LEU A 161 -7.56 -4.58 3.57
N GLY A 162 -8.59 -4.47 4.40
CA GLY A 162 -8.87 -5.36 5.53
C GLY A 162 -8.24 -4.93 6.85
N SER A 163 -7.49 -3.82 6.89
CA SER A 163 -7.03 -3.18 8.13
C SER A 163 -8.16 -2.37 8.79
N GLY A 164 -7.97 -2.07 10.06
CA GLY A 164 -8.92 -1.28 10.85
C GLY A 164 -8.24 -0.26 11.74
N TRP A 165 -9.03 0.66 12.29
CA TRP A 165 -8.65 1.59 13.34
C TRP A 165 -9.82 1.82 14.28
N ASN A 166 -9.62 1.60 15.58
CA ASN A 166 -10.67 1.75 16.61
C ASN A 166 -11.96 0.99 16.26
N GLY A 167 -11.85 -0.25 15.76
CA GLY A 167 -12.97 -1.10 15.38
C GLY A 167 -13.65 -0.75 14.06
N GLN A 168 -13.19 0.27 13.33
CA GLN A 168 -13.69 0.64 12.01
C GLN A 168 -12.72 0.20 10.91
N ARG A 169 -13.25 -0.25 9.78
CA ARG A 169 -12.42 -0.60 8.62
C ARG A 169 -11.79 0.64 7.99
N ILE A 170 -10.53 0.54 7.58
CA ILE A 170 -9.92 1.56 6.72
C ILE A 170 -10.75 1.68 5.45
N GLY A 171 -11.10 2.90 5.07
CA GLY A 171 -12.00 3.21 3.96
C GLY A 171 -13.46 3.46 4.37
N SER A 172 -13.94 2.98 5.54
CA SER A 172 -15.30 3.26 6.00
C SER A 172 -15.46 4.69 6.55
N THR A 173 -14.37 5.33 6.89
CA THR A 173 -14.29 6.73 7.34
C THR A 173 -13.11 7.41 6.66
N GLY A 174 -12.86 8.66 6.98
CA GLY A 174 -11.73 9.42 6.47
C GLY A 174 -12.08 10.31 5.29
N ASP A 175 -11.06 10.91 4.67
CA ASP A 175 -11.20 11.78 3.50
C ASP A 175 -11.11 10.91 2.22
N PHE A 176 -10.10 11.10 1.35
CA PHE A 176 -9.86 10.19 0.23
C PHE A 176 -9.09 8.96 0.71
N VAL A 177 -9.51 7.76 0.30
CA VAL A 177 -8.78 6.53 0.63
C VAL A 177 -8.45 5.76 -0.63
N SER A 178 -7.17 5.58 -0.89
CA SER A 178 -6.62 4.93 -2.09
C SER A 178 -6.19 3.51 -1.77
N PHE A 179 -6.74 2.53 -2.48
CA PHE A 179 -6.33 1.12 -2.41
C PHE A 179 -5.70 0.65 -3.71
N SER A 180 -4.84 -0.36 -3.61
CA SER A 180 -4.20 -1.02 -4.75
C SER A 180 -4.60 -2.48 -4.83
N PHE A 181 -4.83 -2.96 -6.06
CA PHE A 181 -5.10 -4.35 -6.40
C PHE A 181 -4.01 -4.96 -7.29
N GLN A 182 -2.77 -4.45 -7.17
CA GLN A 182 -1.61 -5.00 -7.86
C GLN A 182 -1.36 -6.45 -7.41
N ALA A 183 -0.70 -7.26 -8.24
CA ALA A 183 -0.57 -8.71 -8.07
C ALA A 183 -0.07 -9.19 -6.70
N ASN A 184 0.73 -8.41 -5.98
CA ASN A 184 1.26 -8.78 -4.66
C ASN A 184 0.36 -8.36 -3.48
N LYS A 185 -0.75 -7.65 -3.73
CA LYS A 185 -1.67 -7.19 -2.68
C LYS A 185 -2.51 -8.32 -2.10
N ASN A 186 -3.11 -8.08 -0.94
CA ASN A 186 -3.95 -9.07 -0.26
C ASN A 186 -5.15 -9.50 -1.11
N VAL A 187 -5.69 -8.58 -1.89
CA VAL A 187 -6.66 -8.81 -2.95
C VAL A 187 -6.08 -8.25 -4.24
N THR A 188 -6.09 -9.04 -5.30
CA THR A 188 -5.56 -8.61 -6.59
C THR A 188 -6.62 -8.59 -7.68
N SER A 189 -6.46 -7.66 -8.64
CA SER A 189 -7.12 -7.66 -9.94
C SER A 189 -6.10 -7.77 -11.09
N SER A 190 -4.93 -8.37 -10.84
CA SER A 190 -3.71 -8.30 -11.65
C SER A 190 -3.05 -6.92 -11.52
N GLU A 191 -3.61 -5.91 -12.11
CA GLU A 191 -3.36 -4.49 -11.88
C GLU A 191 -4.69 -3.79 -11.59
N GLY A 192 -4.68 -2.79 -10.69
CA GLY A 192 -5.88 -2.04 -10.34
C GLY A 192 -5.73 -1.23 -9.07
N GLY A 193 -6.77 -0.47 -8.79
CA GLY A 193 -6.95 0.27 -7.55
C GLY A 193 -8.37 0.76 -7.40
N CYS A 194 -8.70 1.30 -6.24
CA CYS A 194 -9.94 2.04 -6.06
C CYS A 194 -9.73 3.26 -5.18
N LEU A 195 -10.55 4.27 -5.42
CA LEU A 195 -10.65 5.48 -4.63
C LEU A 195 -12.00 5.52 -3.92
N VAL A 196 -11.97 5.62 -2.61
CA VAL A 196 -13.16 5.89 -1.78
C VAL A 196 -13.33 7.40 -1.68
N LEU A 197 -14.53 7.86 -1.93
CA LEU A 197 -14.92 9.25 -2.10
C LEU A 197 -15.96 9.65 -1.03
N ASN A 198 -16.28 10.95 -0.94
CA ASN A 198 -17.14 11.46 0.11
C ASN A 198 -18.52 11.90 -0.36
N ASN A 199 -18.65 12.29 -1.66
CA ASN A 199 -19.86 12.90 -2.18
C ASN A 199 -19.97 12.76 -3.70
N ASP A 200 -21.14 13.09 -4.25
CA ASP A 200 -21.44 12.95 -5.66
C ASP A 200 -20.58 13.84 -6.57
N GLU A 201 -20.15 15.01 -6.10
CA GLU A 201 -19.27 15.89 -6.88
C GLU A 201 -17.89 15.27 -7.07
N GLU A 202 -17.30 14.70 -6.00
CA GLU A 202 -16.04 13.97 -6.09
C GLU A 202 -16.17 12.73 -7.01
N VAL A 203 -17.32 12.04 -6.96
CA VAL A 203 -17.64 10.93 -7.86
C VAL A 203 -17.67 11.38 -9.32
N ARG A 204 -18.33 12.51 -9.61
CA ARG A 204 -18.43 13.08 -10.94
C ARG A 204 -17.05 13.46 -11.49
N LEU A 205 -16.21 14.09 -10.67
CA LEU A 205 -14.84 14.45 -11.03
C LEU A 205 -13.97 13.21 -11.24
N ALA A 206 -14.05 12.22 -10.34
CA ALA A 206 -13.32 10.97 -10.47
C ALA A 206 -13.65 10.24 -11.79
N GLN A 207 -14.91 10.22 -12.19
CA GLN A 207 -15.33 9.63 -13.47
C GLN A 207 -14.76 10.38 -14.68
N LYS A 208 -14.73 11.71 -14.64
CA LYS A 208 -14.11 12.53 -15.69
C LYS A 208 -12.59 12.28 -15.78
N TYR A 209 -11.87 12.43 -14.67
CA TYR A 209 -10.42 12.22 -14.63
C TYR A 209 -10.04 10.79 -15.05
N ARG A 210 -10.87 9.78 -14.71
CA ARG A 210 -10.64 8.38 -15.04
C ARG A 210 -10.66 8.09 -16.54
N LEU A 211 -11.43 8.86 -17.32
CA LEU A 211 -11.64 8.63 -18.75
C LEU A 211 -11.48 9.94 -19.55
N GLN A 212 -10.26 10.46 -19.60
CA GLN A 212 -9.81 11.55 -20.49
C GLN A 212 -10.58 12.87 -20.35
N GLY A 213 -11.30 13.07 -19.25
CA GLY A 213 -12.15 14.27 -19.04
C GLY A 213 -13.43 14.30 -19.86
N VAL A 214 -13.73 13.23 -20.59
CA VAL A 214 -14.87 13.18 -21.52
C VAL A 214 -16.20 13.19 -20.77
N THR A 215 -17.09 14.09 -21.18
CA THR A 215 -18.51 14.10 -20.85
C THR A 215 -19.34 13.92 -22.12
N ARG A 216 -20.51 13.28 -21.98
CA ARG A 216 -21.44 13.08 -23.09
C ARG A 216 -22.78 13.71 -22.75
N SER A 217 -23.38 14.39 -23.73
CA SER A 217 -24.72 14.97 -23.63
C SER A 217 -25.52 14.62 -24.89
N GLY A 218 -26.70 14.04 -24.71
CA GLY A 218 -27.49 13.57 -25.85
C GLY A 218 -26.84 12.46 -26.66
N PHE A 219 -27.19 12.34 -27.93
CA PHE A 219 -26.70 11.26 -28.84
C PHE A 219 -25.32 11.56 -29.42
N ASP A 220 -24.98 12.81 -29.67
CA ASP A 220 -23.77 13.26 -30.39
C ASP A 220 -22.94 14.29 -29.65
N GLY A 221 -23.39 14.75 -28.47
CA GLY A 221 -22.66 15.72 -27.66
C GLY A 221 -21.47 15.10 -26.96
N LEU A 222 -20.28 15.64 -27.22
CA LEU A 222 -19.04 15.30 -26.55
C LEU A 222 -18.30 16.58 -26.13
N ASP A 223 -17.86 16.62 -24.87
CA ASP A 223 -17.09 17.74 -24.34
C ASP A 223 -15.97 17.21 -23.43
N VAL A 224 -14.91 18.02 -23.23
CA VAL A 224 -13.79 17.76 -22.35
C VAL A 224 -13.50 19.05 -21.59
N ASP A 225 -13.85 19.08 -20.31
CA ASP A 225 -13.71 20.26 -19.44
C ASP A 225 -12.63 20.11 -18.35
N VAL A 226 -12.02 18.92 -18.25
CA VAL A 226 -10.88 18.65 -17.37
C VAL A 226 -9.82 17.83 -18.11
N LEU A 227 -8.55 18.02 -17.78
CA LEU A 227 -7.45 17.17 -18.31
C LEU A 227 -7.43 15.84 -17.59
N GLY A 228 -8.16 14.86 -18.11
CA GLY A 228 -8.20 13.51 -17.60
C GLY A 228 -7.20 12.57 -18.29
N GLY A 229 -6.98 11.39 -17.70
CA GLY A 229 -6.13 10.34 -18.26
C GLY A 229 -6.93 9.10 -18.66
N LYS A 230 -6.22 8.06 -19.08
CA LYS A 230 -6.79 6.74 -19.39
C LYS A 230 -6.53 5.79 -18.22
N PHE A 231 -7.35 5.88 -17.19
CA PHE A 231 -7.14 5.22 -15.90
C PHE A 231 -8.25 4.21 -15.54
N ASN A 232 -9.17 3.96 -16.42
CA ASN A 232 -10.32 3.07 -16.15
C ASN A 232 -9.89 1.61 -16.00
N MET A 233 -10.50 0.92 -15.04
CA MET A 233 -10.40 -0.54 -14.89
C MET A 233 -11.17 -1.26 -16.00
N THR A 234 -10.72 -2.45 -16.39
CA THR A 234 -11.41 -3.33 -17.34
C THR A 234 -12.32 -4.32 -16.60
N ASP A 235 -13.35 -4.86 -17.29
CA ASP A 235 -14.18 -5.92 -16.72
C ASP A 235 -13.39 -7.21 -16.47
N VAL A 236 -12.35 -7.47 -17.26
CA VAL A 236 -11.44 -8.60 -17.02
C VAL A 236 -10.75 -8.45 -15.65
N ALA A 237 -10.14 -7.30 -15.37
CA ALA A 237 -9.51 -7.03 -14.09
C ALA A 237 -10.52 -7.00 -12.93
N ALA A 238 -11.68 -6.36 -13.13
CA ALA A 238 -12.74 -6.32 -12.14
C ALA A 238 -13.26 -7.71 -11.77
N THR A 239 -13.32 -8.64 -12.72
CA THR A 239 -13.75 -10.03 -12.47
C THR A 239 -12.76 -10.76 -11.55
N ILE A 240 -11.45 -10.57 -11.76
CA ILE A 240 -10.43 -11.11 -10.84
C ILE A 240 -10.60 -10.48 -9.45
N GLY A 241 -10.76 -9.15 -9.41
CA GLY A 241 -11.00 -8.42 -8.16
C GLY A 241 -12.23 -8.92 -7.39
N LEU A 242 -13.35 -9.14 -8.06
CA LEU A 242 -14.59 -9.68 -7.48
C LEU A 242 -14.36 -11.06 -6.83
N GLY A 243 -13.71 -11.99 -7.55
CA GLY A 243 -13.41 -13.33 -7.03
C GLY A 243 -12.50 -13.29 -5.81
N GLN A 244 -11.45 -12.46 -5.86
CA GLN A 244 -10.52 -12.27 -4.74
C GLN A 244 -11.19 -11.60 -3.54
N PHE A 245 -11.96 -10.55 -3.79
CA PHE A 245 -12.59 -9.74 -2.75
C PHE A 245 -13.66 -10.51 -1.96
N ALA A 246 -14.33 -11.48 -2.57
CA ALA A 246 -15.25 -12.39 -1.88
C ALA A 246 -14.61 -13.13 -0.69
N HIS A 247 -13.28 -13.24 -0.67
CA HIS A 247 -12.52 -13.94 0.38
C HIS A 247 -11.75 -13.00 1.31
N ILE A 248 -11.96 -11.68 1.29
CA ILE A 248 -11.14 -10.68 2.00
C ILE A 248 -11.05 -10.96 3.51
N GLU A 249 -12.15 -11.33 4.15
CA GLU A 249 -12.16 -11.61 5.60
C GLU A 249 -11.33 -12.87 5.93
N ALA A 250 -11.47 -13.93 5.14
CA ALA A 250 -10.70 -15.16 5.31
C ALA A 250 -9.20 -14.93 5.04
N ILE A 251 -8.86 -14.16 4.02
CA ILE A 251 -7.49 -13.76 3.69
C ILE A 251 -6.88 -12.98 4.87
N THR A 252 -7.60 -12.00 5.39
CA THR A 252 -7.12 -11.16 6.51
C THR A 252 -6.93 -11.98 7.78
N ALA A 253 -7.90 -12.84 8.11
CA ALA A 253 -7.81 -13.73 9.27
C ALA A 253 -6.62 -14.69 9.18
N HIS A 254 -6.41 -15.30 8.01
CA HIS A 254 -5.29 -16.21 7.78
C HIS A 254 -3.94 -15.49 7.89
N ARG A 255 -3.79 -14.28 7.34
CA ARG A 255 -2.57 -13.49 7.47
C ARG A 255 -2.27 -13.12 8.93
N ARG A 256 -3.30 -12.76 9.71
CA ARG A 256 -3.17 -12.53 11.17
C ARG A 256 -2.71 -13.79 11.90
N GLU A 257 -3.21 -14.98 11.51
CA GLU A 257 -2.77 -16.25 12.07
C GLU A 257 -1.31 -16.55 11.73
N LEU A 258 -0.89 -16.38 10.48
CA LEU A 258 0.51 -16.55 10.07
C LEU A 258 1.43 -15.58 10.83
N ALA A 259 1.02 -14.32 10.99
CA ALA A 259 1.78 -13.34 11.75
C ALA A 259 1.95 -13.75 13.22
N ARG A 260 0.87 -14.18 13.89
CA ARG A 260 0.97 -14.74 15.27
C ARG A 260 1.94 -15.91 15.32
N HIS A 261 1.92 -16.77 14.31
CA HIS A 261 2.83 -17.90 14.25
C HIS A 261 4.29 -17.46 14.05
N TYR A 262 4.54 -16.43 13.24
CA TYR A 262 5.86 -15.80 13.13
C TYR A 262 6.39 -15.35 14.49
N PHE A 263 5.59 -14.59 15.25
CA PHE A 263 5.99 -14.12 16.59
C PHE A 263 6.26 -15.29 17.55
N ALA A 264 5.42 -16.31 17.53
CA ALA A 264 5.61 -17.51 18.35
C ALA A 264 6.92 -18.24 18.01
N CYS A 265 7.25 -18.40 16.72
CA CYS A 265 8.47 -19.04 16.26
C CYS A 265 9.72 -18.21 16.54
N PHE A 266 9.66 -16.88 16.45
CA PHE A 266 10.77 -16.00 16.83
C PHE A 266 11.05 -16.11 18.33
N GLY A 267 10.03 -16.06 19.16
CA GLY A 267 10.13 -16.08 20.62
C GLY A 267 10.45 -14.70 21.20
N ALA A 268 10.21 -14.54 22.50
CA ALA A 268 10.33 -13.26 23.19
C ALA A 268 11.76 -12.67 23.22
N ASP A 269 12.77 -13.53 23.23
CA ASP A 269 14.17 -13.12 23.35
C ASP A 269 14.87 -12.85 22.01
N PHE A 270 14.13 -12.97 20.88
CA PHE A 270 14.73 -12.88 19.54
C PHE A 270 15.44 -11.56 19.30
N GLU A 271 14.82 -10.45 19.63
CA GLU A 271 15.44 -9.11 19.41
C GLU A 271 16.72 -8.93 20.24
N ALA A 272 16.69 -9.38 21.50
CA ALA A 272 17.87 -9.30 22.38
C ALA A 272 19.00 -10.23 21.91
N GLN A 273 18.65 -11.41 21.37
CA GLN A 273 19.63 -12.42 20.96
C GLN A 273 20.25 -12.10 19.59
N TYR A 274 19.48 -11.58 18.65
CA TYR A 274 19.91 -11.40 17.25
C TYR A 274 20.08 -9.93 16.84
N GLY A 275 19.68 -8.97 17.67
CA GLY A 275 19.74 -7.53 17.38
C GLY A 275 18.81 -7.05 16.24
N ALA A 276 17.97 -7.94 15.72
CA ALA A 276 17.00 -7.61 14.67
C ALA A 276 15.66 -7.23 15.30
N GLN A 277 14.98 -6.22 14.77
CA GLN A 277 13.72 -5.68 15.30
C GLN A 277 12.52 -6.23 14.55
N LEU A 278 11.58 -6.83 15.29
CA LEU A 278 10.28 -7.30 14.79
C LEU A 278 9.33 -6.11 14.49
N PRO A 279 8.27 -6.32 13.70
CA PRO A 279 7.22 -5.32 13.55
C PRO A 279 6.37 -5.21 14.84
N PRO A 280 5.60 -4.13 15.03
CA PRO A 280 4.62 -4.06 16.11
C PRO A 280 3.62 -5.21 16.05
N ALA A 281 3.32 -5.83 17.19
CA ALA A 281 2.40 -6.97 17.29
C ALA A 281 0.94 -6.52 17.33
N ASP A 282 0.51 -5.69 16.37
CA ASP A 282 -0.87 -5.23 16.26
C ASP A 282 -1.71 -6.20 15.42
N PHE A 283 -2.47 -7.07 16.09
CA PHE A 283 -3.35 -8.05 15.47
C PHE A 283 -4.79 -7.55 15.30
N GLU A 284 -5.13 -6.39 15.82
CA GLU A 284 -6.46 -5.79 15.73
C GLU A 284 -6.56 -4.89 14.48
N ASN A 285 -5.61 -4.00 14.33
CA ASN A 285 -5.66 -2.99 13.28
C ASN A 285 -4.97 -3.42 11.98
N SER A 286 -3.84 -4.16 12.05
CA SER A 286 -3.10 -4.57 10.86
C SER A 286 -3.76 -5.76 10.13
N ASN A 287 -3.77 -5.69 8.79
CA ASN A 287 -4.10 -6.81 7.90
C ASN A 287 -2.90 -7.72 7.59
N TRP A 288 -1.72 -7.37 8.10
CA TRP A 288 -0.46 -8.10 7.88
C TRP A 288 -0.14 -8.30 6.39
N HIS A 289 -0.21 -7.22 5.61
CA HIS A 289 0.21 -7.27 4.21
C HIS A 289 1.67 -7.69 4.07
N LEU A 290 2.56 -7.22 4.96
CA LEU A 290 3.96 -7.61 5.04
C LEU A 290 4.31 -8.00 6.48
N PHE A 291 5.23 -8.96 6.62
CA PHE A 291 5.93 -9.20 7.87
C PHE A 291 7.36 -8.66 7.74
N GLN A 292 7.60 -7.49 8.29
CA GLN A 292 8.86 -6.76 8.13
C GLN A 292 9.81 -7.03 9.29
N LEU A 293 11.09 -7.16 8.98
CA LEU A 293 12.17 -7.28 9.96
C LEU A 293 13.19 -6.15 9.69
N VAL A 294 13.65 -5.44 10.71
CA VAL A 294 14.79 -4.53 10.60
C VAL A 294 16.02 -5.27 11.10
N LEU A 295 16.99 -5.47 10.21
CA LEU A 295 18.20 -6.21 10.49
C LEU A 295 19.14 -5.45 11.45
N PRO A 296 20.02 -6.12 12.19
CA PRO A 296 21.04 -5.46 12.98
C PRO A 296 22.02 -4.69 12.09
N GLU A 297 22.59 -3.61 12.61
CA GLU A 297 23.71 -2.94 11.96
C GLU A 297 24.95 -3.82 12.01
N ARG A 298 25.69 -3.86 10.90
CA ARG A 298 26.93 -4.62 10.80
C ARG A 298 28.12 -3.72 11.08
N GLN A 299 29.06 -4.21 11.89
CA GLN A 299 30.29 -3.48 12.22
C GLN A 299 31.37 -3.58 11.13
N ASP A 300 31.22 -4.54 10.18
CA ASP A 300 32.19 -4.79 9.09
C ASP A 300 31.99 -3.91 7.85
N GLY A 301 31.01 -2.99 7.88
CA GLY A 301 30.71 -2.07 6.79
C GLY A 301 30.05 -2.71 5.56
N GLN A 302 29.76 -4.02 5.59
CA GLN A 302 29.06 -4.70 4.49
C GLN A 302 27.57 -4.41 4.53
N PRO A 303 26.87 -4.37 3.37
CA PRO A 303 25.44 -4.17 3.33
C PRO A 303 24.71 -5.34 3.99
N ALA A 304 24.24 -5.14 5.22
CA ALA A 304 23.56 -6.17 5.99
C ALA A 304 22.40 -6.80 5.20
N ARG A 305 21.60 -5.98 4.51
CA ARG A 305 20.45 -6.44 3.74
C ARG A 305 20.81 -7.30 2.53
N ALA A 306 21.79 -6.87 1.70
CA ALA A 306 22.15 -7.63 0.50
C ALA A 306 22.67 -9.03 0.86
N THR A 307 23.61 -9.10 1.79
CA THR A 307 24.17 -10.37 2.28
C THR A 307 23.09 -11.27 2.90
N PHE A 308 22.21 -10.69 3.71
CA PHE A 308 21.08 -11.42 4.29
C PHE A 308 20.17 -12.01 3.21
N MET A 309 19.79 -11.22 2.21
CA MET A 309 18.91 -11.67 1.12
C MET A 309 19.56 -12.79 0.30
N GLU A 310 20.85 -12.70 -0.01
CA GLU A 310 21.61 -13.73 -0.72
C GLU A 310 21.65 -15.06 0.06
N GLN A 311 21.90 -14.98 1.37
CA GLN A 311 21.94 -16.18 2.23
C GLN A 311 20.55 -16.80 2.38
N MET A 312 19.49 -16.01 2.54
CA MET A 312 18.12 -16.51 2.57
C MET A 312 17.74 -17.17 1.24
N GLN A 313 18.12 -16.58 0.11
CA GLN A 313 17.89 -17.17 -1.21
C GLN A 313 18.62 -18.51 -1.38
N ALA A 314 19.85 -18.63 -0.88
CA ALA A 314 20.61 -19.90 -0.88
C ALA A 314 19.92 -20.99 -0.03
N LEU A 315 19.17 -20.60 1.00
CA LEU A 315 18.32 -21.49 1.81
C LEU A 315 16.93 -21.74 1.18
N GLY A 316 16.69 -21.24 -0.02
CA GLY A 316 15.44 -21.40 -0.76
C GLY A 316 14.30 -20.55 -0.25
N ILE A 317 14.57 -19.39 0.37
CA ILE A 317 13.58 -18.44 0.90
C ILE A 317 13.70 -17.11 0.16
N GLY A 318 12.61 -16.70 -0.50
CA GLY A 318 12.50 -15.39 -1.16
C GLY A 318 12.25 -14.27 -0.15
N ILE A 319 13.02 -13.18 -0.25
CA ILE A 319 12.92 -12.01 0.64
C ILE A 319 12.64 -10.77 -0.19
N GLY A 320 11.67 -9.95 0.26
CA GLY A 320 11.45 -8.61 -0.26
C GLY A 320 12.16 -7.55 0.56
N TYR A 321 12.15 -6.31 0.05
CA TYR A 321 12.56 -5.13 0.82
C TYR A 321 11.61 -3.96 0.53
N HIS A 322 11.02 -3.40 1.57
CA HIS A 322 9.97 -2.38 1.49
C HIS A 322 10.18 -1.33 2.58
N TYR A 323 10.88 -0.19 2.33
CA TYR A 323 11.42 0.26 1.04
C TYR A 323 12.75 1.01 1.25
N PRO A 324 13.55 1.26 0.19
CA PRO A 324 14.62 2.25 0.26
C PRO A 324 14.01 3.65 0.45
N PRO A 325 14.72 4.59 1.12
CA PRO A 325 14.22 5.94 1.33
C PRO A 325 14.04 6.71 0.01
N ILE A 326 12.83 7.21 -0.24
CA ILE A 326 12.47 7.90 -1.49
C ILE A 326 13.36 9.10 -1.74
N HIS A 327 13.64 9.91 -0.72
CA HIS A 327 14.45 11.13 -0.84
C HIS A 327 15.90 10.87 -1.27
N LEU A 328 16.39 9.63 -1.15
CA LEU A 328 17.72 9.23 -1.63
C LEU A 328 17.73 8.71 -3.08
N LEU A 329 16.58 8.58 -3.74
CA LEU A 329 16.51 8.24 -5.15
C LEU A 329 16.93 9.41 -6.03
N SER A 330 17.52 9.16 -7.19
CA SER A 330 18.13 10.18 -8.08
C SER A 330 17.20 11.34 -8.37
N LEU A 331 15.94 11.06 -8.73
CA LEU A 331 14.93 12.08 -9.02
C LEU A 331 14.72 13.09 -7.88
N TYR A 332 14.80 12.63 -6.63
CA TYR A 332 14.60 13.46 -5.44
C TYR A 332 15.90 14.13 -5.00
N ARG A 333 17.05 13.48 -5.17
CA ARG A 333 18.37 14.12 -4.96
C ARG A 333 18.57 15.33 -5.89
N GLU A 334 18.16 15.24 -7.14
CA GLU A 334 18.19 16.35 -8.10
C GLU A 334 17.28 17.53 -7.67
N ARG A 335 16.30 17.28 -6.79
CA ARG A 335 15.43 18.28 -6.17
C ARG A 335 15.93 18.84 -4.84
N GLY A 336 17.18 18.51 -4.47
CA GLY A 336 17.85 19.04 -3.28
C GLY A 336 17.74 18.18 -2.02
N PHE A 337 17.07 17.04 -2.07
CA PHE A 337 17.10 16.09 -0.97
C PHE A 337 18.46 15.38 -0.88
N LYS A 338 18.89 15.09 0.33
CA LYS A 338 20.21 14.48 0.58
C LYS A 338 20.21 13.60 1.82
N GLU A 339 21.23 12.76 1.94
CA GLU A 339 21.48 11.94 3.13
C GLU A 339 21.63 12.81 4.39
N GLY A 340 21.13 12.32 5.50
CA GLY A 340 21.10 12.98 6.81
C GLY A 340 19.84 13.80 7.08
N MET A 341 18.94 13.99 6.10
CA MET A 341 17.69 14.75 6.30
C MET A 341 16.63 13.99 7.09
N PHE A 342 16.58 12.65 6.96
CA PHE A 342 15.59 11.78 7.60
C PHE A 342 16.28 10.55 8.20
N PRO A 343 17.00 10.71 9.33
CA PRO A 343 17.94 9.70 9.82
C PRO A 343 17.27 8.39 10.23
N VAL A 344 16.03 8.43 10.74
CA VAL A 344 15.29 7.21 11.11
C VAL A 344 14.91 6.43 9.87
N ALA A 345 14.34 7.09 8.86
CA ALA A 345 13.98 6.48 7.59
C ALA A 345 15.21 5.93 6.86
N GLU A 346 16.32 6.64 6.88
CA GLU A 346 17.58 6.21 6.26
C GLU A 346 18.11 4.94 6.91
N ARG A 347 18.13 4.89 8.25
CA ARG A 347 18.54 3.71 9.00
C ARG A 347 17.62 2.52 8.71
N VAL A 348 16.32 2.71 8.87
CA VAL A 348 15.32 1.66 8.60
C VAL A 348 15.40 1.21 7.15
N GLY A 349 15.43 2.12 6.19
CA GLY A 349 15.46 1.80 4.77
C GLY A 349 16.72 1.05 4.30
N ARG A 350 17.86 1.20 5.01
CA ARG A 350 19.06 0.38 4.76
C ARG A 350 18.92 -1.06 5.27
N LEU A 351 18.15 -1.28 6.33
CA LEU A 351 18.14 -2.53 7.09
C LEU A 351 16.85 -3.34 6.94
N ILE A 352 15.78 -2.73 6.44
CA ILE A 352 14.47 -3.38 6.38
C ILE A 352 14.43 -4.47 5.32
N VAL A 353 13.86 -5.62 5.70
CA VAL A 353 13.51 -6.75 4.83
C VAL A 353 12.08 -7.18 5.10
N SER A 354 11.47 -7.90 4.17
CA SER A 354 10.13 -8.46 4.33
C SER A 354 10.19 -9.96 4.10
N LEU A 355 9.73 -10.71 5.08
CA LEU A 355 9.65 -12.17 5.04
C LEU A 355 8.46 -12.64 4.19
N PRO A 356 8.44 -13.88 3.71
CA PRO A 356 7.32 -14.45 2.97
C PRO A 356 6.00 -14.25 3.72
N MET A 357 4.98 -13.74 3.01
CA MET A 357 3.64 -13.56 3.57
C MET A 357 2.60 -13.55 2.44
N PHE A 358 1.93 -14.66 2.18
CA PHE A 358 0.89 -14.78 1.16
C PHE A 358 -0.16 -15.84 1.53
N THR A 359 -1.32 -15.80 0.87
CA THR A 359 -2.51 -16.57 1.26
C THR A 359 -2.32 -18.09 1.26
N ALA A 360 -1.50 -18.64 0.37
CA ALA A 360 -1.28 -20.08 0.31
C ALA A 360 -0.19 -20.61 1.27
N MET A 361 0.40 -19.73 2.11
CA MET A 361 1.40 -20.17 3.10
C MET A 361 0.79 -21.00 4.21
N THR A 362 1.60 -21.95 4.70
CA THR A 362 1.31 -22.79 5.85
C THR A 362 2.14 -22.38 7.08
N LYS A 363 1.79 -22.90 8.25
CA LYS A 363 2.62 -22.74 9.47
C LYS A 363 4.03 -23.33 9.28
N ALA A 364 4.17 -24.43 8.57
CA ALA A 364 5.47 -25.03 8.25
C ALA A 364 6.35 -24.11 7.39
N ASP A 365 5.76 -23.33 6.48
CA ASP A 365 6.49 -22.31 5.71
C ASP A 365 7.01 -21.18 6.60
N VAL A 366 6.23 -20.77 7.60
CA VAL A 366 6.65 -19.79 8.62
C VAL A 366 7.80 -20.34 9.44
N GLU A 367 7.69 -21.56 9.96
CA GLU A 367 8.74 -22.25 10.74
C GLU A 367 10.05 -22.34 9.96
N ARG A 368 9.96 -22.73 8.68
CA ARG A 368 11.09 -22.79 7.76
C ARG A 368 11.74 -21.40 7.57
N SER A 369 10.92 -20.35 7.38
CA SER A 369 11.40 -18.99 7.22
C SER A 369 12.13 -18.49 8.45
N VAL A 370 11.57 -18.72 9.65
CA VAL A 370 12.18 -18.30 10.92
C VAL A 370 13.46 -19.08 11.21
N ALA A 371 13.49 -20.39 10.95
CA ALA A 371 14.69 -21.19 11.10
C ALA A 371 15.82 -20.67 10.20
N ALA A 372 15.51 -20.29 8.94
CA ALA A 372 16.46 -19.70 8.02
C ALA A 372 16.97 -18.34 8.52
N VAL A 373 16.07 -17.45 8.98
CA VAL A 373 16.44 -16.15 9.56
C VAL A 373 17.40 -16.33 10.74
N LYS A 374 17.07 -17.20 11.70
CA LYS A 374 17.92 -17.49 12.85
C LYS A 374 19.29 -18.08 12.45
N ALA A 375 19.33 -18.89 11.41
CA ALA A 375 20.58 -19.46 10.90
C ALA A 375 21.48 -18.42 10.25
N VAL A 376 20.91 -17.44 9.53
CA VAL A 376 21.63 -16.36 8.85
C VAL A 376 22.10 -15.28 9.83
N LEU A 377 21.28 -14.96 10.85
CA LEU A 377 21.59 -13.93 11.85
C LEU A 377 22.44 -14.45 13.03
N LYS A 378 22.93 -15.70 12.99
CA LYS A 378 23.75 -16.20 14.11
C LYS A 378 24.83 -15.19 14.52
N PRO A 379 24.97 -14.95 15.85
CA PRO A 379 26.01 -14.06 16.37
C PRO A 379 27.41 -14.58 16.08
#